data_c9d0e1b57c07e2ab9fdb24de7042e265
#
_entry.id   c9d0e1b57c07e2ab9fdb24de7042e265
#
_cell.length_a   1.000
_cell.length_b   1.000
_cell.length_c   1.000
_cell.angle_alpha   90.00
_cell.angle_beta   90.00
_cell.angle_gamma   90.00
#
_symmetry.space_group_name_H-M   'P 1'
#
loop_
_entity.id
_entity.type
_entity.pdbx_description
1 polymer ?
#
loop_
_entity_poly.entity_id
_entity_poly.type
_entity_poly.pdbx_seq_one_letter_code
_entity_poly.pdbx_strand_id
1 'polypeptide(L)'
;MILQDKVAVIHGAAGAIGGAVARAFATEGATVVLTGRAKAPLAAVAREIAAAGGRAEVAEVDALDERAVQAHLQSLVERTGRIDISFNAIGISDKKMFGVPLLELDAEQFSLPIAAYTRSYFLTARLAARHMIRNKSGVIMTVTALPARTGTRLNGGYGAATAAKEALTRDLSAELAPHGIRVVNLRPHGLPETKTMRELFDIKGPAMGLSWEQFNGYLAGMTHPRRVMALREVADMAVLMASDRASGMTGTTVNLTMGSLDD
;
A
#
# COMPACT_ATOMS: atom_id res chain seq x y z
N MET A 1 -9.67 -3.97 -20.83
CA MET A 1 -9.19 -3.15 -19.69
C MET A 1 -10.27 -3.17 -18.60
N ILE A 2 -9.94 -3.70 -17.41
CA ILE A 2 -10.95 -3.89 -16.34
C ILE A 2 -11.10 -2.69 -15.41
N LEU A 3 -10.27 -1.66 -15.57
CA LEU A 3 -10.35 -0.38 -14.87
C LEU A 3 -10.60 0.80 -15.81
N GLN A 4 -11.21 0.52 -16.99
CA GLN A 4 -11.46 1.53 -18.00
C GLN A 4 -12.26 2.71 -17.42
N ASP A 5 -11.77 3.93 -17.65
CA ASP A 5 -12.36 5.21 -17.25
C ASP A 5 -12.53 5.41 -15.73
N LYS A 6 -11.90 4.56 -14.90
CA LYS A 6 -11.81 4.77 -13.45
C LYS A 6 -10.78 5.86 -13.12
N VAL A 7 -11.04 6.64 -12.08
CA VAL A 7 -10.11 7.61 -11.50
C VAL A 7 -9.52 7.03 -10.22
N ALA A 8 -8.20 6.80 -10.20
CA ALA A 8 -7.51 6.16 -9.09
C ALA A 8 -6.48 7.10 -8.46
N VAL A 9 -6.59 7.35 -7.17
CA VAL A 9 -5.59 8.10 -6.40
C VAL A 9 -4.65 7.11 -5.71
N ILE A 10 -3.34 7.22 -5.98
CA ILE A 10 -2.31 6.37 -5.41
C ILE A 10 -1.45 7.19 -4.45
N HIS A 11 -1.65 7.00 -3.16
CA HIS A 11 -0.88 7.66 -2.11
C HIS A 11 0.43 6.90 -1.86
N GLY A 12 1.56 7.60 -1.96
CA GLY A 12 2.88 6.98 -1.89
C GLY A 12 3.34 6.36 -3.23
N ALA A 13 2.88 6.91 -4.35
CA ALA A 13 3.14 6.40 -5.70
C ALA A 13 4.63 6.42 -6.12
N ALA A 14 5.48 7.16 -5.43
CA ALA A 14 6.93 7.11 -5.63
C ALA A 14 7.60 5.85 -5.05
N GLY A 15 6.91 5.11 -4.17
CA GLY A 15 7.38 3.85 -3.61
C GLY A 15 7.25 2.69 -4.60
N ALA A 16 7.97 1.59 -4.34
CA ALA A 16 7.98 0.43 -5.23
C ALA A 16 6.57 -0.13 -5.48
N ILE A 17 5.80 -0.42 -4.41
CA ILE A 17 4.44 -0.98 -4.52
C ILE A 17 3.49 0.06 -5.14
N GLY A 18 3.50 1.30 -4.63
CA GLY A 18 2.63 2.36 -5.17
C GLY A 18 2.86 2.62 -6.65
N GLY A 19 4.12 2.67 -7.08
CA GLY A 19 4.49 2.84 -8.49
C GLY A 19 4.11 1.64 -9.37
N ALA A 20 4.27 0.41 -8.87
CA ALA A 20 3.87 -0.79 -9.61
C ALA A 20 2.34 -0.84 -9.79
N VAL A 21 1.58 -0.57 -8.72
CA VAL A 21 0.11 -0.51 -8.77
C VAL A 21 -0.35 0.60 -9.71
N ALA A 22 0.28 1.79 -9.66
CA ALA A 22 -0.07 2.89 -10.56
C ALA A 22 0.10 2.53 -12.04
N ARG A 23 1.22 1.89 -12.39
CA ARG A 23 1.45 1.41 -13.77
C ARG A 23 0.41 0.37 -14.18
N ALA A 24 0.15 -0.61 -13.33
CA ALA A 24 -0.83 -1.65 -13.61
C ALA A 24 -2.26 -1.09 -13.79
N PHE A 25 -2.66 -0.14 -12.93
CA PHE A 25 -3.97 0.52 -13.06
C PHE A 25 -4.08 1.31 -14.36
N ALA A 26 -3.02 2.04 -14.74
CA ALA A 26 -2.99 2.80 -15.98
C ALA A 26 -3.03 1.88 -17.22
N THR A 27 -2.34 0.74 -17.19
CA THR A 27 -2.40 -0.30 -18.26
C THR A 27 -3.82 -0.86 -18.41
N GLU A 28 -4.58 -0.94 -17.31
CA GLU A 28 -5.97 -1.39 -17.31
C GLU A 28 -6.99 -0.27 -17.57
N GLY A 29 -6.54 0.89 -18.01
CA GLY A 29 -7.39 1.98 -18.52
C GLY A 29 -7.77 3.03 -17.49
N ALA A 30 -7.27 2.96 -16.26
CA ALA A 30 -7.52 4.02 -15.27
C ALA A 30 -6.73 5.29 -15.58
N THR A 31 -7.29 6.44 -15.21
CA THR A 31 -6.52 7.66 -15.00
C THR A 31 -5.98 7.63 -13.58
N VAL A 32 -4.64 7.62 -13.44
CA VAL A 32 -4.00 7.53 -12.13
C VAL A 32 -3.49 8.88 -11.65
N VAL A 33 -3.78 9.22 -10.41
CA VAL A 33 -3.29 10.43 -9.75
C VAL A 33 -2.27 10.03 -8.70
N LEU A 34 -1.01 10.36 -8.97
CA LEU A 34 0.16 9.96 -8.20
C LEU A 34 0.43 11.00 -7.13
N THR A 35 0.33 10.62 -5.85
CA THR A 35 0.62 11.54 -4.74
C THR A 35 1.79 11.09 -3.87
N GLY A 36 2.49 12.06 -3.31
CA GLY A 36 3.64 11.87 -2.41
C GLY A 36 4.31 13.20 -2.08
N ARG A 37 5.30 13.18 -1.18
CA ARG A 37 5.95 14.37 -0.65
C ARG A 37 6.97 15.03 -1.58
N ALA A 38 7.37 14.38 -2.66
CA ALA A 38 8.39 14.89 -3.59
C ALA A 38 7.93 14.68 -5.03
N LYS A 39 7.89 15.77 -5.79
CA LYS A 39 7.38 15.78 -7.17
C LYS A 39 8.27 14.99 -8.15
N ALA A 40 9.59 15.08 -8.00
CA ALA A 40 10.52 14.49 -8.98
C ALA A 40 10.38 12.96 -9.15
N PRO A 41 10.35 12.12 -8.08
CA PRO A 41 10.15 10.69 -8.23
C PRO A 41 8.74 10.33 -8.72
N LEU A 42 7.70 11.10 -8.38
CA LEU A 42 6.35 10.91 -8.92
C LEU A 42 6.33 11.17 -10.44
N ALA A 43 7.01 12.23 -10.90
CA ALA A 43 7.11 12.57 -12.31
C ALA A 43 7.85 11.49 -13.11
N ALA A 44 8.80 10.75 -12.49
CA ALA A 44 9.43 9.62 -13.14
C ALA A 44 8.41 8.51 -13.42
N VAL A 45 7.60 8.12 -12.44
CA VAL A 45 6.53 7.12 -12.61
C VAL A 45 5.50 7.60 -13.65
N ALA A 46 5.11 8.88 -13.62
CA ALA A 46 4.17 9.43 -14.60
C ALA A 46 4.70 9.36 -16.04
N ARG A 47 6.00 9.64 -16.24
CA ARG A 47 6.63 9.50 -17.58
C ARG A 47 6.63 8.06 -18.08
N GLU A 48 6.90 7.09 -17.22
CA GLU A 48 6.86 5.66 -17.57
C GLU A 48 5.43 5.24 -17.99
N ILE A 49 4.42 5.70 -17.24
CA ILE A 49 3.01 5.45 -17.56
C ILE A 49 2.64 6.09 -18.90
N ALA A 50 3.03 7.34 -19.13
CA ALA A 50 2.77 8.04 -20.39
C ALA A 50 3.46 7.38 -21.59
N ALA A 51 4.71 6.94 -21.42
CA ALA A 51 5.45 6.21 -22.44
C ALA A 51 4.79 4.87 -22.82
N ALA A 52 4.06 4.26 -21.88
CA ALA A 52 3.25 3.05 -22.11
C ALA A 52 1.82 3.36 -22.65
N GLY A 53 1.50 4.63 -22.94
CA GLY A 53 0.20 5.05 -23.45
C GLY A 53 -0.89 5.23 -22.38
N GLY A 54 -0.53 5.18 -21.10
CA GLY A 54 -1.43 5.39 -19.96
C GLY A 54 -1.60 6.87 -19.59
N ARG A 55 -2.53 7.15 -18.68
CA ARG A 55 -2.85 8.50 -18.19
C ARG A 55 -2.44 8.65 -16.74
N ALA A 56 -1.56 9.62 -16.44
CA ALA A 56 -1.08 9.88 -15.08
C ALA A 56 -0.99 11.38 -14.81
N GLU A 57 -1.44 11.80 -13.63
CA GLU A 57 -1.26 13.13 -13.07
C GLU A 57 -0.39 13.05 -11.81
N VAL A 58 0.31 14.14 -11.49
CA VAL A 58 1.19 14.22 -10.32
C VAL A 58 0.75 15.34 -9.40
N ALA A 59 0.63 15.04 -8.10
CA ALA A 59 0.38 16.03 -7.08
C ALA A 59 1.31 15.81 -5.86
N GLU A 60 1.91 16.91 -5.39
CA GLU A 60 2.69 16.89 -4.15
C GLU A 60 1.75 17.01 -2.96
N VAL A 61 1.58 15.91 -2.22
CA VAL A 61 0.66 15.81 -1.08
C VAL A 61 1.31 14.97 0.01
N ASP A 62 1.40 15.51 1.22
CA ASP A 62 1.73 14.72 2.40
C ASP A 62 0.45 14.03 2.92
N ALA A 63 0.42 12.71 2.90
CA ALA A 63 -0.72 11.93 3.39
C ALA A 63 -0.95 12.01 4.91
N LEU A 64 -0.04 12.62 5.66
CA LEU A 64 -0.19 12.92 7.09
C LEU A 64 -0.78 14.31 7.35
N ASP A 65 -0.84 15.17 6.34
CA ASP A 65 -1.49 16.47 6.39
C ASP A 65 -2.94 16.36 5.90
N GLU A 66 -3.88 16.39 6.84
CA GLU A 66 -5.31 16.28 6.55
C GLU A 66 -5.81 17.37 5.58
N ARG A 67 -5.33 18.62 5.75
CA ARG A 67 -5.77 19.75 4.91
C ARG A 67 -5.25 19.59 3.49
N ALA A 68 -4.00 19.17 3.32
CA ALA A 68 -3.42 18.93 2.01
C ALA A 68 -4.15 17.79 1.27
N VAL A 69 -4.45 16.68 1.96
CA VAL A 69 -5.21 15.56 1.38
C VAL A 69 -6.62 16.02 1.00
N GLN A 70 -7.32 16.74 1.88
CA GLN A 70 -8.67 17.22 1.62
C GLN A 70 -8.73 18.17 0.42
N ALA A 71 -7.86 19.16 0.37
CA ALA A 71 -7.80 20.13 -0.72
C ALA A 71 -7.50 19.44 -2.06
N HIS A 72 -6.57 18.51 -2.06
CA HIS A 72 -6.21 17.74 -3.26
C HIS A 72 -7.39 16.91 -3.79
N LEU A 73 -8.05 16.12 -2.93
CA LEU A 73 -9.18 15.28 -3.35
C LEU A 73 -10.38 16.11 -3.78
N GLN A 74 -10.64 17.25 -3.13
CA GLN A 74 -11.69 18.19 -3.53
C GLN A 74 -11.41 18.74 -4.95
N SER A 75 -10.21 19.26 -5.18
CA SER A 75 -9.79 19.75 -6.51
C SER A 75 -9.84 18.66 -7.59
N LEU A 76 -9.48 17.41 -7.24
CA LEU A 76 -9.58 16.30 -8.18
C LEU A 76 -11.03 16.05 -8.57
N VAL A 77 -11.94 15.99 -7.60
CA VAL A 77 -13.38 15.76 -7.89
C VAL A 77 -13.99 16.91 -8.68
N GLU A 78 -13.60 18.16 -8.43
CA GLU A 78 -14.05 19.30 -9.23
C GLU A 78 -13.66 19.18 -10.72
N ARG A 79 -12.51 18.58 -11.02
CA ARG A 79 -12.02 18.40 -12.40
C ARG A 79 -12.55 17.12 -13.07
N THR A 80 -12.69 16.04 -12.32
CA THR A 80 -13.00 14.71 -12.87
C THR A 80 -14.41 14.23 -12.58
N GLY A 81 -15.12 14.88 -11.65
CA GLY A 81 -16.44 14.50 -11.18
C GLY A 81 -16.46 13.30 -10.21
N ARG A 82 -15.34 12.58 -10.03
CA ARG A 82 -15.33 11.31 -9.29
C ARG A 82 -13.96 10.91 -8.74
N ILE A 83 -13.98 10.04 -7.75
CA ILE A 83 -12.85 9.19 -7.32
C ILE A 83 -13.41 7.78 -7.21
N ASP A 84 -12.84 6.83 -7.94
CA ASP A 84 -13.28 5.42 -7.94
C ASP A 84 -12.42 4.56 -7.02
N ILE A 85 -11.12 4.85 -6.97
CA ILE A 85 -10.16 4.04 -6.23
C ILE A 85 -9.25 4.97 -5.41
N SER A 86 -9.08 4.66 -4.13
CA SER A 86 -8.06 5.27 -3.26
C SER A 86 -7.14 4.17 -2.72
N PHE A 87 -5.89 4.14 -3.17
CA PHE A 87 -4.90 3.16 -2.75
C PHE A 87 -3.82 3.80 -1.87
N ASN A 88 -3.71 3.36 -0.61
CA ASN A 88 -2.69 3.82 0.32
C ASN A 88 -1.50 2.86 0.35
N ALA A 89 -0.39 3.27 -0.28
CA ALA A 89 0.92 2.60 -0.25
C ALA A 89 1.97 3.43 0.53
N ILE A 90 1.53 4.22 1.50
CA ILE A 90 2.44 5.04 2.31
C ILE A 90 3.35 4.13 3.14
N GLY A 91 4.65 4.35 2.98
CA GLY A 91 5.71 3.81 3.80
C GLY A 91 6.50 4.93 4.45
N ILE A 92 7.01 4.69 5.64
CA ILE A 92 7.99 5.56 6.29
C ILE A 92 9.37 4.93 6.19
N SER A 93 10.38 5.75 5.88
CA SER A 93 11.78 5.34 5.88
C SER A 93 12.38 5.61 7.27
N ASP A 94 11.95 4.85 8.26
CA ASP A 94 12.57 4.92 9.58
C ASP A 94 13.41 3.67 9.83
N LYS A 95 14.71 3.80 9.55
CA LYS A 95 15.67 2.72 9.76
C LYS A 95 15.94 2.43 11.24
N LYS A 96 15.65 3.39 12.14
CA LYS A 96 15.95 3.28 13.56
C LYS A 96 15.04 2.29 14.30
N MET A 97 13.88 1.99 13.77
CA MET A 97 12.96 1.01 14.38
C MET A 97 13.35 -0.45 14.11
N PHE A 98 14.13 -0.70 13.05
CA PHE A 98 14.56 -2.04 12.70
C PHE A 98 15.92 -2.38 13.30
N GLY A 99 16.13 -3.67 13.62
CA GLY A 99 17.42 -4.16 14.11
C GLY A 99 17.61 -4.01 15.61
N VAL A 100 16.72 -3.36 16.33
CA VAL A 100 16.79 -3.12 17.78
C VAL A 100 15.87 -4.11 18.52
N PRO A 101 16.33 -4.81 19.57
CA PRO A 101 15.47 -5.61 20.43
C PRO A 101 14.37 -4.75 21.06
N LEU A 102 13.15 -5.30 21.23
CA LEU A 102 12.01 -4.55 21.78
C LEU A 102 12.29 -4.01 23.21
N LEU A 103 13.11 -4.73 23.98
CA LEU A 103 13.50 -4.30 25.34
C LEU A 103 14.40 -3.06 25.36
N GLU A 104 15.05 -2.76 24.24
CA GLU A 104 16.00 -1.66 24.09
C GLU A 104 15.46 -0.54 23.19
N LEU A 105 14.31 -0.79 22.53
CA LEU A 105 13.74 0.14 21.58
C LEU A 105 13.06 1.29 22.32
N ASP A 106 13.39 2.50 21.92
CA ASP A 106 12.74 3.72 22.42
C ASP A 106 11.24 3.73 22.10
N ALA A 107 10.41 4.19 23.05
CA ALA A 107 8.95 4.18 22.94
C ALA A 107 8.43 5.06 21.79
N GLU A 108 9.09 6.17 21.49
CA GLU A 108 8.73 7.04 20.37
C GLU A 108 9.04 6.36 19.03
N GLN A 109 10.19 5.70 18.92
CA GLN A 109 10.56 4.93 17.75
C GLN A 109 9.64 3.73 17.53
N PHE A 110 9.19 3.07 18.62
CA PHE A 110 8.18 2.03 18.55
C PHE A 110 6.83 2.57 18.03
N SER A 111 6.40 3.72 18.53
CA SER A 111 5.08 4.30 18.25
C SER A 111 4.99 4.98 16.88
N LEU A 112 6.11 5.47 16.34
CA LEU A 112 6.17 6.23 15.09
C LEU A 112 5.52 5.49 13.90
N PRO A 113 5.87 4.23 13.57
CA PRO A 113 5.22 3.52 12.46
C PRO A 113 3.73 3.30 12.72
N ILE A 114 3.32 3.03 13.96
CA ILE A 114 1.92 2.84 14.32
C ILE A 114 1.14 4.11 14.01
N ALA A 115 1.61 5.25 14.49
CA ALA A 115 0.96 6.54 14.26
C ALA A 115 0.94 6.92 12.77
N ALA A 116 2.08 6.82 12.07
CA ALA A 116 2.19 7.26 10.69
C ALA A 116 1.37 6.40 9.72
N TYR A 117 1.45 5.07 9.83
CA TYR A 117 0.73 4.17 8.93
C TYR A 117 -0.78 4.21 9.15
N THR A 118 -1.24 4.18 10.40
CA THR A 118 -2.68 4.21 10.70
C THR A 118 -3.28 5.57 10.36
N ARG A 119 -2.61 6.67 10.75
CA ARG A 119 -3.09 8.03 10.45
C ARG A 119 -3.17 8.29 8.95
N SER A 120 -2.13 7.95 8.18
CA SER A 120 -2.16 8.18 6.73
C SER A 120 -3.26 7.37 6.06
N TYR A 121 -3.45 6.11 6.45
CA TYR A 121 -4.51 5.28 5.90
C TYR A 121 -5.90 5.80 6.29
N PHE A 122 -6.12 6.16 7.55
CA PHE A 122 -7.38 6.75 8.00
C PHE A 122 -7.73 8.04 7.25
N LEU A 123 -6.78 8.96 7.12
CA LEU A 123 -7.02 10.24 6.43
C LEU A 123 -7.36 10.03 4.95
N THR A 124 -6.57 9.25 4.24
CA THR A 124 -6.78 9.01 2.80
C THR A 124 -8.08 8.25 2.54
N ALA A 125 -8.41 7.26 3.37
CA ALA A 125 -9.64 6.47 3.26
C ALA A 125 -10.88 7.32 3.57
N ARG A 126 -10.89 8.01 4.72
CA ARG A 126 -12.03 8.82 5.18
C ARG A 126 -12.35 9.95 4.20
N LEU A 127 -11.32 10.67 3.73
CA LEU A 127 -11.51 11.80 2.85
C LEU A 127 -11.95 11.37 1.44
N ALA A 128 -11.43 10.26 0.92
CA ALA A 128 -11.91 9.69 -0.33
C ALA A 128 -13.35 9.17 -0.21
N ALA A 129 -13.69 8.49 0.89
CA ALA A 129 -15.03 7.98 1.15
C ALA A 129 -16.11 9.08 1.10
N ARG A 130 -15.83 10.29 1.62
CA ARG A 130 -16.77 11.43 1.56
C ARG A 130 -17.21 11.80 0.15
N HIS A 131 -16.33 11.60 -0.84
CA HIS A 131 -16.65 11.81 -2.25
C HIS A 131 -17.32 10.57 -2.86
N MET A 132 -16.85 9.37 -2.53
CA MET A 132 -17.37 8.11 -3.06
C MET A 132 -18.82 7.84 -2.62
N ILE A 133 -19.21 8.21 -1.39
CA ILE A 133 -20.59 8.08 -0.86
C ILE A 133 -21.61 8.77 -1.76
N ARG A 134 -21.27 9.91 -2.33
CA ARG A 134 -22.17 10.67 -3.24
C ARG A 134 -22.49 9.88 -4.50
N ASN A 135 -21.54 9.09 -4.98
CA ASN A 135 -21.67 8.25 -6.17
C ASN A 135 -22.12 6.82 -5.85
N LYS A 136 -22.27 6.48 -4.57
CA LYS A 136 -22.59 5.13 -4.07
C LYS A 136 -21.67 4.05 -4.67
N SER A 137 -20.43 4.38 -4.89
CA SER A 137 -19.44 3.49 -5.53
C SER A 137 -18.04 3.92 -5.18
N GLY A 138 -17.17 2.96 -4.90
CA GLY A 138 -15.75 3.20 -4.67
C GLY A 138 -15.01 1.99 -4.13
N VAL A 139 -13.70 2.01 -4.25
CA VAL A 139 -12.81 1.02 -3.66
C VAL A 139 -11.69 1.72 -2.90
N ILE A 140 -11.62 1.45 -1.60
CA ILE A 140 -10.54 1.91 -0.72
C ILE A 140 -9.61 0.74 -0.49
N MET A 141 -8.33 0.94 -0.72
CA MET A 141 -7.34 -0.12 -0.64
C MET A 141 -6.11 0.32 0.14
N THR A 142 -5.47 -0.66 0.76
CA THR A 142 -4.16 -0.47 1.38
C THR A 142 -3.30 -1.72 1.23
N VAL A 143 -2.04 -1.61 1.62
CA VAL A 143 -1.11 -2.72 1.67
C VAL A 143 -0.51 -2.83 3.07
N THR A 144 -0.40 -4.06 3.55
CA THR A 144 0.28 -4.42 4.80
C THR A 144 1.44 -5.38 4.51
N ALA A 145 1.77 -6.25 5.41
CA ALA A 145 2.82 -7.25 5.21
C ALA A 145 2.62 -8.45 6.14
N LEU A 146 3.33 -9.52 5.88
CA LEU A 146 3.32 -10.76 6.69
C LEU A 146 3.42 -10.49 8.22
N PRO A 147 4.26 -9.55 8.73
CA PRO A 147 4.35 -9.23 10.15
C PRO A 147 3.05 -8.71 10.81
N ALA A 148 2.01 -8.41 10.07
CA ALA A 148 0.70 -8.11 10.63
C ALA A 148 0.10 -9.31 11.42
N ARG A 149 0.50 -10.52 11.09
CA ARG A 149 -0.04 -11.77 11.65
C ARG A 149 1.01 -12.71 12.22
N THR A 150 2.28 -12.44 11.99
CA THR A 150 3.40 -13.28 12.45
C THR A 150 4.35 -12.52 13.34
N GLY A 151 4.94 -13.22 14.32
CA GLY A 151 6.05 -12.67 15.11
C GLY A 151 7.31 -12.51 14.25
N THR A 152 7.87 -11.31 14.23
CA THR A 152 9.11 -11.02 13.50
C THR A 152 10.10 -10.31 14.42
N ARG A 153 11.27 -10.91 14.64
CA ARG A 153 12.31 -10.33 15.49
C ARG A 153 12.85 -9.03 14.90
N LEU A 154 13.24 -8.10 15.76
CA LEU A 154 13.93 -6.85 15.41
C LEU A 154 13.13 -6.00 14.41
N ASN A 155 11.81 -5.95 14.58
CA ASN A 155 10.89 -5.32 13.63
C ASN A 155 10.19 -4.07 14.20
N GLY A 156 10.54 -3.69 15.42
CA GLY A 156 9.97 -2.53 16.13
C GLY A 156 8.44 -2.54 16.14
N GLY A 157 7.85 -1.38 15.92
CA GLY A 157 6.40 -1.21 15.86
C GLY A 157 5.75 -1.57 14.52
N TYR A 158 6.51 -2.08 13.53
CA TYR A 158 6.00 -2.33 12.17
C TYR A 158 4.89 -3.39 12.12
N GLY A 159 5.05 -4.49 12.87
CA GLY A 159 4.02 -5.53 12.98
C GLY A 159 2.71 -4.99 13.54
N ALA A 160 2.79 -4.23 14.63
CA ALA A 160 1.63 -3.57 15.24
C ALA A 160 0.97 -2.56 14.30
N ALA A 161 1.76 -1.76 13.57
CA ALA A 161 1.27 -0.79 12.60
C ALA A 161 0.49 -1.45 11.45
N THR A 162 1.02 -2.54 10.90
CA THR A 162 0.37 -3.27 9.80
C THR A 162 -0.86 -4.03 10.28
N ALA A 163 -0.84 -4.62 11.49
CA ALA A 163 -2.02 -5.22 12.11
C ALA A 163 -3.15 -4.20 12.38
N ALA A 164 -2.80 -3.01 12.83
CA ALA A 164 -3.76 -1.91 13.01
C ALA A 164 -4.41 -1.47 11.69
N LYS A 165 -3.68 -1.44 10.57
CA LYS A 165 -4.27 -1.18 9.25
C LYS A 165 -5.27 -2.28 8.82
N GLU A 166 -5.01 -3.55 9.15
CA GLU A 166 -5.95 -4.64 8.87
C GLU A 166 -7.22 -4.52 9.72
N ALA A 167 -7.11 -4.14 10.99
CA ALA A 167 -8.27 -3.85 11.82
C ALA A 167 -9.08 -2.69 11.24
N LEU A 168 -8.44 -1.57 10.94
CA LEU A 168 -9.09 -0.40 10.34
C LEU A 168 -9.75 -0.72 8.98
N THR A 169 -9.20 -1.65 8.20
CA THR A 169 -9.83 -2.11 6.95
C THR A 169 -11.20 -2.75 7.22
N ARG A 170 -11.31 -3.56 8.27
CA ARG A 170 -12.60 -4.19 8.66
C ARG A 170 -13.60 -3.15 9.15
N ASP A 171 -13.17 -2.23 10.02
CA ASP A 171 -14.03 -1.19 10.58
C ASP A 171 -14.55 -0.25 9.49
N LEU A 172 -13.67 0.24 8.61
CA LEU A 172 -14.05 1.06 7.46
C LEU A 172 -15.02 0.32 6.53
N SER A 173 -14.82 -0.99 6.31
CA SER A 173 -15.74 -1.78 5.50
C SER A 173 -17.12 -1.88 6.13
N ALA A 174 -17.20 -2.13 7.44
CA ALA A 174 -18.48 -2.22 8.14
C ALA A 174 -19.32 -0.94 8.03
N GLU A 175 -18.65 0.22 8.08
CA GLU A 175 -19.31 1.53 7.96
C GLU A 175 -19.62 1.92 6.50
N LEU A 176 -18.75 1.59 5.55
CA LEU A 176 -18.82 2.10 4.19
C LEU A 176 -19.50 1.18 3.18
N ALA A 177 -19.58 -0.12 3.45
CA ALA A 177 -20.26 -1.07 2.54
C ALA A 177 -21.73 -0.74 2.27
N PRO A 178 -22.55 -0.24 3.24
CA PRO A 178 -23.91 0.21 2.98
C PRO A 178 -23.99 1.37 1.96
N HIS A 179 -22.89 2.05 1.74
CA HIS A 179 -22.78 3.15 0.75
C HIS A 179 -22.20 2.71 -0.60
N GLY A 180 -22.08 1.40 -0.83
CA GLY A 180 -21.53 0.85 -2.08
C GLY A 180 -20.01 0.97 -2.20
N ILE A 181 -19.30 1.14 -1.07
CA ILE A 181 -17.83 1.29 -1.05
C ILE A 181 -17.21 0.01 -0.48
N ARG A 182 -16.29 -0.58 -1.21
CA ARG A 182 -15.50 -1.72 -0.75
C ARG A 182 -14.19 -1.25 -0.12
N VAL A 183 -13.76 -1.97 0.92
CA VAL A 183 -12.49 -1.69 1.60
C VAL A 183 -11.67 -2.98 1.66
N VAL A 184 -10.49 -2.97 1.07
CA VAL A 184 -9.67 -4.17 0.88
C VAL A 184 -8.21 -3.88 1.25
N ASN A 185 -7.57 -4.81 1.95
CA ASN A 185 -6.14 -4.79 2.20
C ASN A 185 -5.44 -5.91 1.40
N LEU A 186 -4.21 -5.66 0.97
CA LEU A 186 -3.31 -6.67 0.40
C LEU A 186 -2.21 -6.98 1.41
N ARG A 187 -1.96 -8.25 1.71
CA ARG A 187 -0.87 -8.69 2.60
C ARG A 187 0.14 -9.51 1.81
N PRO A 188 1.14 -8.88 1.19
CA PRO A 188 2.19 -9.60 0.49
C PRO A 188 3.22 -10.23 1.43
N HIS A 189 3.93 -11.22 0.92
CA HIS A 189 5.21 -11.69 1.45
C HIS A 189 6.32 -10.64 1.24
N GLY A 190 7.54 -10.94 1.66
CA GLY A 190 8.71 -10.10 1.39
C GLY A 190 8.96 -9.93 -0.11
N LEU A 191 9.25 -8.70 -0.53
CA LEU A 191 9.44 -8.29 -1.93
C LEU A 191 10.90 -7.84 -2.15
N PRO A 192 11.84 -8.73 -2.49
CA PRO A 192 13.26 -8.41 -2.65
C PRO A 192 13.57 -7.35 -3.70
N GLU A 193 12.68 -7.16 -4.68
CA GLU A 193 12.79 -6.12 -5.69
C GLU A 193 12.68 -4.70 -5.11
N THR A 194 12.21 -4.56 -3.86
CA THR A 194 11.99 -3.25 -3.27
C THR A 194 13.23 -2.74 -2.55
N LYS A 195 13.47 -1.41 -2.64
CA LYS A 195 14.53 -0.76 -1.89
C LYS A 195 14.38 -0.99 -0.38
N THR A 196 13.15 -0.97 0.14
CA THR A 196 12.85 -1.22 1.55
C THR A 196 13.35 -2.59 2.01
N MET A 197 13.18 -3.63 1.19
CA MET A 197 13.65 -4.96 1.54
C MET A 197 15.18 -5.03 1.53
N ARG A 198 15.83 -4.33 0.60
CA ARG A 198 17.29 -4.22 0.58
C ARG A 198 17.81 -3.50 1.83
N GLU A 199 17.20 -2.38 2.19
CA GLU A 199 17.54 -1.65 3.42
C GLU A 199 17.30 -2.47 4.69
N LEU A 200 16.23 -3.28 4.72
CA LEU A 200 15.96 -4.21 5.82
C LEU A 200 17.04 -5.30 5.91
N PHE A 201 17.49 -5.81 4.77
CA PHE A 201 18.60 -6.77 4.73
C PHE A 201 19.90 -6.14 5.23
N ASP A 202 20.23 -4.91 4.82
CA ASP A 202 21.45 -4.22 5.27
C ASP A 202 21.50 -4.09 6.80
N ILE A 203 20.34 -4.01 7.45
CA ILE A 203 20.22 -3.95 8.92
C ILE A 203 20.26 -5.34 9.55
N LYS A 204 19.48 -6.29 9.04
CA LYS A 204 19.26 -7.60 9.68
C LYS A 204 20.17 -8.71 9.16
N GLY A 205 20.56 -8.67 7.89
CA GLY A 205 21.37 -9.73 7.27
C GLY A 205 22.68 -10.01 7.97
N PRO A 206 23.49 -8.99 8.31
CA PRO A 206 24.71 -9.19 9.07
C PRO A 206 24.49 -9.85 10.45
N ALA A 207 23.46 -9.45 11.16
CA ALA A 207 23.09 -10.03 12.47
C ALA A 207 22.58 -11.48 12.35
N MET A 208 22.13 -11.89 11.17
CA MET A 208 21.71 -13.27 10.85
C MET A 208 22.86 -14.10 10.26
N GLY A 209 24.02 -13.49 9.94
CA GLY A 209 25.14 -14.14 9.26
C GLY A 209 24.82 -14.57 7.83
N LEU A 210 23.88 -13.89 7.15
CA LEU A 210 23.41 -14.27 5.81
C LEU A 210 23.92 -13.29 4.74
N SER A 211 24.31 -13.81 3.58
CA SER A 211 24.46 -13.02 2.35
C SER A 211 23.07 -12.62 1.80
N TRP A 212 23.05 -11.67 0.88
CA TRP A 212 21.80 -11.28 0.19
C TRP A 212 21.12 -12.46 -0.51
N GLU A 213 21.89 -13.31 -1.14
CA GLU A 213 21.40 -14.51 -1.81
C GLU A 213 20.81 -15.51 -0.83
N GLN A 214 21.51 -15.77 0.28
CA GLN A 214 21.03 -16.64 1.35
C GLN A 214 19.77 -16.07 2.02
N PHE A 215 19.69 -14.76 2.20
CA PHE A 215 18.49 -14.11 2.72
C PHE A 215 17.28 -14.26 1.76
N ASN A 216 17.49 -14.13 0.44
CA ASN A 216 16.44 -14.41 -0.54
C ASN A 216 16.05 -15.89 -0.54
N GLY A 217 17.02 -16.79 -0.40
CA GLY A 217 16.78 -18.23 -0.22
C GLY A 217 15.95 -18.54 1.03
N TYR A 218 16.25 -17.84 2.13
CA TYR A 218 15.47 -17.94 3.36
C TYR A 218 14.02 -17.47 3.15
N LEU A 219 13.80 -16.32 2.51
CA LEU A 219 12.46 -15.85 2.19
C LEU A 219 11.70 -16.82 1.26
N ALA A 220 12.37 -17.34 0.25
CA ALA A 220 11.80 -18.34 -0.66
C ALA A 220 11.44 -19.63 0.08
N GLY A 221 12.29 -20.04 1.02
CA GLY A 221 12.08 -21.22 1.86
C GLY A 221 10.83 -21.17 2.73
N MET A 222 10.36 -19.97 3.07
CA MET A 222 9.13 -19.75 3.84
C MET A 222 7.85 -19.90 3.02
N THR A 223 7.94 -19.88 1.70
CA THR A 223 6.77 -19.96 0.80
C THR A 223 6.56 -21.40 0.29
N HIS A 224 5.31 -21.78 0.03
CA HIS A 224 5.03 -23.12 -0.53
C HIS A 224 5.65 -23.31 -1.93
N PRO A 225 5.62 -22.35 -2.87
CA PRO A 225 6.24 -22.51 -4.18
C PRO A 225 7.77 -22.35 -4.18
N ARG A 226 8.39 -22.18 -2.98
CA ARG A 226 9.85 -22.08 -2.82
C ARG A 226 10.51 -21.00 -3.67
N ARG A 227 9.81 -19.88 -3.88
CA ARG A 227 10.30 -18.69 -4.56
C ARG A 227 9.89 -17.42 -3.83
N VAL A 228 10.55 -16.32 -4.11
CA VAL A 228 10.12 -15.00 -3.66
C VAL A 228 8.95 -14.49 -4.49
N MET A 229 8.13 -13.62 -3.91
CA MET A 229 7.05 -12.94 -4.59
C MET A 229 7.62 -11.83 -5.49
N ALA A 230 7.06 -11.70 -6.69
CA ALA A 230 7.35 -10.59 -7.57
C ALA A 230 6.43 -9.38 -7.28
N LEU A 231 6.97 -8.18 -7.43
CA LEU A 231 6.21 -6.93 -7.23
C LEU A 231 4.99 -6.84 -8.16
N ARG A 232 5.10 -7.41 -9.37
CA ARG A 232 4.00 -7.48 -10.33
C ARG A 232 2.82 -8.29 -9.80
N GLU A 233 3.04 -9.37 -9.06
CA GLU A 233 1.96 -10.20 -8.51
C GLU A 233 1.09 -9.42 -7.52
N VAL A 234 1.70 -8.48 -6.76
CA VAL A 234 0.94 -7.56 -5.90
C VAL A 234 0.13 -6.57 -6.71
N ALA A 235 0.71 -6.04 -7.80
CA ALA A 235 0.04 -5.07 -8.67
C ALA A 235 -1.12 -5.71 -9.45
N ASP A 236 -0.95 -6.92 -9.97
CA ASP A 236 -1.99 -7.67 -10.68
C ASP A 236 -3.19 -7.96 -9.75
N MET A 237 -2.91 -8.33 -8.48
CA MET A 237 -3.97 -8.53 -7.49
C MET A 237 -4.64 -7.20 -7.11
N ALA A 238 -3.89 -6.09 -7.02
CA ALA A 238 -4.48 -4.78 -6.78
C ALA A 238 -5.47 -4.41 -7.90
N VAL A 239 -5.14 -4.67 -9.16
CA VAL A 239 -6.03 -4.47 -10.32
C VAL A 239 -7.32 -5.28 -10.16
N LEU A 240 -7.20 -6.56 -9.84
CA LEU A 240 -8.38 -7.42 -9.65
C LEU A 240 -9.28 -6.91 -8.53
N MET A 241 -8.69 -6.58 -7.37
CA MET A 241 -9.44 -6.09 -6.20
C MET A 241 -10.06 -4.71 -6.44
N ALA A 242 -9.44 -3.85 -7.24
CA ALA A 242 -9.99 -2.55 -7.61
C ALA A 242 -11.15 -2.66 -8.62
N SER A 243 -11.24 -3.76 -9.35
CA SER A 243 -12.24 -3.96 -10.40
C SER A 243 -13.60 -4.45 -9.86
N ASP A 244 -14.62 -4.34 -10.70
CA ASP A 244 -15.98 -4.83 -10.41
C ASP A 244 -16.03 -6.38 -10.36
N ARG A 245 -14.99 -7.07 -10.86
CA ARG A 245 -14.86 -8.54 -10.77
C ARG A 245 -14.69 -9.02 -9.32
N ALA A 246 -14.23 -8.16 -8.44
CA ALA A 246 -14.10 -8.42 -7.00
C ALA A 246 -15.25 -7.83 -6.18
N SER A 247 -16.44 -7.61 -6.77
CA SER A 247 -17.59 -6.94 -6.13
C SER A 247 -18.04 -7.59 -4.81
N GLY A 248 -17.86 -8.88 -4.63
CA GLY A 248 -18.16 -9.60 -3.40
C GLY A 248 -17.09 -9.48 -2.29
N MET A 249 -15.97 -8.80 -2.55
CA MET A 249 -14.85 -8.73 -1.61
C MET A 249 -14.76 -7.36 -0.95
N THR A 250 -15.06 -7.33 0.35
CA THR A 250 -14.88 -6.15 1.22
C THR A 250 -14.59 -6.58 2.65
N GLY A 251 -14.01 -5.71 3.47
CA GLY A 251 -13.65 -6.00 4.87
C GLY A 251 -12.57 -7.08 5.01
N THR A 252 -11.87 -7.40 3.95
CA THR A 252 -10.94 -8.52 3.89
C THR A 252 -9.50 -8.08 3.66
N THR A 253 -8.59 -8.91 4.13
CA THR A 253 -7.18 -8.88 3.73
C THR A 253 -6.93 -10.03 2.77
N VAL A 254 -6.54 -9.70 1.55
CA VAL A 254 -6.13 -10.69 0.55
C VAL A 254 -4.76 -11.22 0.93
N ASN A 255 -4.70 -12.50 1.23
CA ASN A 255 -3.46 -13.18 1.61
C ASN A 255 -2.60 -13.45 0.38
N LEU A 256 -1.51 -12.69 0.23
CA LEU A 256 -0.52 -12.85 -0.83
C LEU A 256 0.81 -13.37 -0.26
N THR A 257 0.76 -14.17 0.81
CA THR A 257 1.96 -14.67 1.48
C THR A 257 2.50 -15.96 0.85
N MET A 258 1.89 -16.44 -0.23
CA MET A 258 2.32 -17.64 -0.95
C MET A 258 2.37 -18.89 -0.05
N GLY A 259 1.40 -19.01 0.87
CA GLY A 259 1.32 -20.12 1.81
C GLY A 259 2.21 -19.99 3.06
N SER A 260 2.92 -18.87 3.24
CA SER A 260 3.70 -18.64 4.48
C SER A 260 2.82 -18.38 5.69
N LEU A 261 1.56 -18.13 5.48
CA LEU A 261 0.54 -17.88 6.50
C LEU A 261 -0.77 -18.51 6.06
N ASP A 262 -1.34 -19.32 6.95
CA ASP A 262 -2.68 -19.89 6.81
C ASP A 262 -3.69 -18.94 7.48
N ASP A 263 -4.61 -18.37 6.71
CA ASP A 263 -5.67 -17.45 7.16
C ASP A 263 -7.05 -18.00 6.84
#